data_75cb95cce2db201da60efd0b2a63a46c
#
_entry.id   75cb95cce2db201da60efd0b2a63a46c
#
_cell.length_a   1.000
_cell.length_b   1.000
_cell.length_c   1.000
_cell.angle_alpha   90.00
_cell.angle_beta   90.00
_cell.angle_gamma   90.00
#
_symmetry.space_group_name_H-M   'P 1'
#
loop_
_entity.id
_entity.type
_entity.pdbx_description
1 polymer ?
#
loop_
_entity_poly.entity_id
_entity_poly.type
_entity_poly.pdbx_seq_one_letter_code
_entity_poly.pdbx_strand_id
1 'polypeptide(L)'
;PAGPSKPADAPAIKWTVPAGKHAPYVYFIRNGNRMKIGTTTDLRRRIRTLALRAENIALLFEGDQRREHEFHKQFAEHRIGNTEWFACEGTLADFVRDQTVRVFREEESK
;
A
#
# COMPACT_ATOMS: atom_id res chain seq x y z
N PRO A 1 -21.72 -3.02 18.37
CA PRO A 1 -21.36 -2.94 18.19
C PRO A 1 -20.65 -2.56 17.61
N ALA A 2 -20.56 -2.45 17.62
CA ALA A 2 -19.98 -2.22 17.32
C ALA A 2 -19.40 -1.99 16.59
N GLY A 3 -19.10 -1.90 16.34
CA GLY A 3 -18.58 -1.71 15.84
C GLY A 3 -18.04 -1.66 15.02
N PRO A 4 -17.99 -1.82 14.61
CA PRO A 4 -17.36 -2.06 13.80
C PRO A 4 -16.88 -1.52 12.98
N SER A 5 -16.90 -1.33 12.65
CA SER A 5 -16.41 -0.82 12.10
C SER A 5 -15.39 -0.91 11.44
N LYS A 6 -15.17 -1.28 11.15
CA LYS A 6 -14.09 -1.38 10.76
C LYS A 6 -13.98 -1.84 9.60
N PRO A 7 -13.26 -1.45 9.00
CA PRO A 7 -12.90 -1.81 7.77
C PRO A 7 -12.75 -3.21 7.77
N ALA A 8 -13.09 -3.68 8.77
CA ALA A 8 -13.07 -5.02 8.84
C ALA A 8 -13.71 -5.66 7.73
N ASP A 9 -14.51 -4.99 7.09
CA ASP A 9 -15.19 -5.60 6.04
C ASP A 9 -14.32 -5.80 4.88
N ALA A 10 -13.21 -5.11 4.80
CA ALA A 10 -12.35 -5.25 3.66
C ALA A 10 -11.36 -6.36 3.94
N PRO A 11 -11.21 -7.30 3.05
CA PRO A 11 -10.24 -8.37 3.24
C PRO A 11 -8.83 -7.78 3.28
N ALA A 12 -7.94 -8.41 4.00
CA ALA A 12 -6.56 -8.00 4.08
C ALA A 12 -5.71 -8.98 3.29
N ILE A 13 -4.81 -8.46 2.46
CA ILE A 13 -3.91 -9.28 1.68
C ILE A 13 -2.67 -9.56 2.52
N LYS A 14 -2.24 -10.82 2.51
CA LYS A 14 -0.97 -11.17 3.13
C LYS A 14 0.09 -11.21 2.06
N TRP A 15 0.85 -10.16 1.97
CA TRP A 15 1.89 -10.05 0.97
C TRP A 15 3.13 -10.82 1.39
N THR A 16 3.75 -11.49 0.43
CA THR A 16 5.02 -12.17 0.67
C THR A 16 6.14 -11.16 0.53
N VAL A 17 6.97 -11.05 1.57
CA VAL A 17 8.09 -10.12 1.56
C VAL A 17 9.35 -10.87 1.20
N PRO A 18 10.02 -10.50 0.10
CA PRO A 18 11.26 -11.18 -0.30
C PRO A 18 12.32 -11.05 0.79
N ALA A 19 13.17 -12.06 0.90
CA ALA A 19 14.18 -12.11 1.94
C ALA A 19 15.34 -11.15 1.71
N GLY A 20 15.53 -10.67 0.51
CA GLY A 20 16.63 -9.77 0.18
C GLY A 20 16.26 -8.85 -0.94
N LYS A 21 17.24 -8.44 -1.71
CA LYS A 21 17.00 -7.51 -2.81
C LYS A 21 16.18 -8.16 -3.92
N HIS A 22 15.43 -7.33 -4.64
CA HIS A 22 14.53 -7.77 -5.69
C HIS A 22 14.38 -6.65 -6.72
N ALA A 23 13.70 -6.95 -7.82
CA ALA A 23 13.36 -5.92 -8.79
C ALA A 23 12.48 -4.88 -8.12
N PRO A 24 12.45 -3.65 -8.63
CA PRO A 24 11.73 -2.57 -7.92
C PRO A 24 10.25 -2.86 -7.76
N TYR A 25 9.75 -2.53 -6.57
CA TYR A 25 8.32 -2.54 -6.27
C TYR A 25 7.91 -1.16 -5.83
N VAL A 26 6.69 -0.77 -6.22
CA VAL A 26 6.03 0.37 -5.61
C VAL A 26 5.15 -0.19 -4.50
N TYR A 27 5.31 0.33 -3.30
CA TYR A 27 4.55 -0.14 -2.15
C TYR A 27 3.61 0.93 -1.63
N PHE A 28 2.45 0.48 -1.14
CA PHE A 28 1.54 1.30 -0.37
C PHE A 28 1.53 0.69 1.02
N ILE A 29 2.14 1.38 1.97
CA ILE A 29 2.23 0.91 3.35
C ILE A 29 1.42 1.82 4.24
N ARG A 30 0.58 1.21 5.06
CA ARG A 30 -0.35 1.95 5.90
C ARG A 30 0.17 2.11 7.31
N ASN A 31 0.01 3.30 7.87
CA ASN A 31 0.30 3.57 9.27
C ASN A 31 -0.84 4.42 9.80
N GLY A 32 -1.79 3.79 10.50
CA GLY A 32 -2.98 4.48 10.96
C GLY A 32 -3.83 4.90 9.78
N ASN A 33 -4.13 6.18 9.68
CA ASN A 33 -4.92 6.70 8.58
C ASN A 33 -4.05 7.34 7.51
N ARG A 34 -2.76 7.02 7.49
CA ARG A 34 -1.84 7.52 6.49
C ARG A 34 -1.31 6.38 5.64
N MET A 35 -0.98 6.70 4.40
CA MET A 35 -0.46 5.73 3.46
C MET A 35 0.83 6.27 2.87
N LYS A 36 1.91 5.50 2.98
CA LYS A 36 3.16 5.88 2.33
C LYS A 36 3.21 5.19 0.98
N ILE A 37 3.50 5.96 -0.06
CA ILE A 37 3.66 5.44 -1.42
C ILE A 37 5.11 5.66 -1.81
N GLY A 38 5.85 4.58 -1.98
CA GLY A 38 7.27 4.66 -2.28
C GLY A 38 7.74 3.50 -3.12
N THR A 39 9.03 3.51 -3.43
CA THR A 39 9.67 2.48 -4.25
C THR A 39 10.81 1.86 -3.47
N THR A 40 11.03 0.58 -3.67
CA THR A 40 12.16 -0.08 -3.03
C THR A 40 12.61 -1.30 -3.82
N THR A 41 13.88 -1.62 -3.70
CA THR A 41 14.45 -2.87 -4.22
C THR A 41 14.79 -3.81 -3.06
N ASP A 42 14.40 -3.44 -1.84
CA ASP A 42 14.61 -4.28 -0.66
C ASP A 42 13.48 -3.99 0.32
N LEU A 43 12.36 -4.64 0.07
CA LEU A 43 11.13 -4.38 0.82
C LEU A 43 11.27 -4.70 2.30
N ARG A 44 11.94 -5.80 2.62
CA ARG A 44 12.13 -6.19 4.01
C ARG A 44 12.88 -5.11 4.79
N ARG A 45 13.93 -4.58 4.18
CA ARG A 45 14.70 -3.52 4.82
C ARG A 45 13.89 -2.25 4.96
N ARG A 46 13.08 -1.92 3.94
CA ARG A 46 12.27 -0.72 3.97
C ARG A 46 11.22 -0.77 5.08
N ILE A 47 10.56 -1.91 5.25
CA ILE A 47 9.58 -2.08 6.31
C ILE A 47 10.25 -1.87 7.66
N ARG A 48 11.43 -2.42 7.83
CA ARG A 48 12.18 -2.30 9.09
C ARG A 48 12.57 -0.84 9.35
N THR A 49 13.02 -0.14 8.31
CA THR A 49 13.39 1.27 8.42
C THR A 49 12.20 2.13 8.82
N LEU A 50 11.01 1.77 8.35
CA LEU A 50 9.80 2.50 8.69
C LEU A 50 9.24 2.09 10.06
N ALA A 51 9.85 1.09 10.69
CA ALA A 51 9.38 0.55 11.97
C ALA A 51 7.96 0.01 11.86
N LEU A 52 7.63 -0.55 10.70
CA LEU A 52 6.33 -1.15 10.46
C LEU A 52 6.47 -2.64 10.23
N ARG A 53 5.40 -3.32 9.91
CA ARG A 53 5.39 -4.76 9.71
C ARG A 53 4.84 -5.10 8.35
N ALA A 54 5.07 -6.34 7.91
CA ALA A 54 4.56 -6.81 6.63
C ALA A 54 3.06 -6.66 6.54
N GLU A 55 2.36 -6.83 7.65
CA GLU A 55 0.90 -6.71 7.65
C GLU A 55 0.43 -5.28 7.39
N ASN A 56 1.32 -4.30 7.47
CA ASN A 56 0.97 -2.92 7.14
C ASN A 56 1.02 -2.64 5.64
N ILE A 57 1.51 -3.59 4.85
CA ILE A 57 1.53 -3.42 3.40
C ILE A 57 0.10 -3.56 2.88
N ALA A 58 -0.38 -2.49 2.26
CA ALA A 58 -1.71 -2.52 1.67
C ALA A 58 -1.67 -3.03 0.24
N LEU A 59 -0.71 -2.58 -0.55
CA LEU A 59 -0.59 -2.96 -1.95
C LEU A 59 0.88 -3.02 -2.35
N LEU A 60 1.17 -3.89 -3.32
CA LEU A 60 2.48 -3.95 -3.96
C LEU A 60 2.28 -4.02 -5.46
N PHE A 61 3.06 -3.25 -6.20
CA PHE A 61 3.05 -3.28 -7.65
C PHE A 61 4.48 -3.39 -8.14
N GLU A 62 4.68 -4.08 -9.24
CA GLU A 62 5.97 -4.04 -9.91
C GLU A 62 6.11 -2.67 -10.54
N GLY A 63 7.29 -2.08 -10.42
CA GLY A 63 7.53 -0.79 -11.01
C GLY A 63 8.60 -0.02 -10.25
N ASP A 64 9.09 1.03 -10.91
CA ASP A 64 10.17 1.85 -10.36
C ASP A 64 9.67 3.24 -9.99
N GLN A 65 10.59 4.19 -9.86
CA GLN A 65 10.25 5.54 -9.46
C GLN A 65 9.28 6.22 -10.40
N ARG A 66 9.27 5.85 -11.66
CA ARG A 66 8.36 6.44 -12.62
C ARG A 66 6.91 6.11 -12.23
N ARG A 67 6.66 4.85 -11.86
CA ARG A 67 5.33 4.45 -11.45
C ARG A 67 4.95 5.08 -10.12
N GLU A 68 5.90 5.16 -9.20
CA GLU A 68 5.67 5.86 -7.94
C GLU A 68 5.23 7.30 -8.20
N HIS A 69 5.91 7.96 -9.13
CA HIS A 69 5.60 9.34 -9.47
C HIS A 69 4.19 9.48 -10.03
N GLU A 70 3.77 8.52 -10.84
CA GLU A 70 2.43 8.53 -11.38
C GLU A 70 1.39 8.40 -10.28
N PHE A 71 1.64 7.54 -9.29
CA PHE A 71 0.74 7.43 -8.16
C PHE A 71 0.72 8.71 -7.33
N HIS A 72 1.88 9.34 -7.14
CA HIS A 72 1.95 10.59 -6.41
C HIS A 72 1.11 11.67 -7.09
N LYS A 73 1.11 11.71 -8.40
CA LYS A 73 0.28 12.65 -9.15
C LYS A 73 -1.19 12.29 -9.02
N GLN A 74 -1.51 11.03 -9.13
CA GLN A 74 -2.89 10.56 -9.09
C GLN A 74 -3.55 10.92 -7.77
N PHE A 75 -2.81 10.84 -6.66
CA PHE A 75 -3.35 11.08 -5.34
C PHE A 75 -2.82 12.37 -4.72
N ALA A 76 -2.40 13.32 -5.54
CA ALA A 76 -1.78 14.56 -5.07
C ALA A 76 -2.64 15.31 -4.07
N GLU A 77 -3.96 15.27 -4.23
CA GLU A 77 -4.85 16.00 -3.33
C GLU A 77 -4.85 15.44 -1.92
N HIS A 78 -4.36 14.22 -1.74
CA HIS A 78 -4.32 13.59 -0.41
C HIS A 78 -2.93 13.67 0.22
N ARG A 79 -1.97 14.24 -0.50
CA ARG A 79 -0.59 14.28 -0.02
C ARG A 79 -0.46 15.16 1.21
N ILE A 80 0.31 14.69 2.17
CA ILE A 80 0.54 15.41 3.43
C ILE A 80 1.83 16.21 3.28
N GLY A 81 1.69 17.52 3.07
CA GLY A 81 2.84 18.40 2.90
C GLY A 81 3.70 17.98 1.71
N ASN A 82 5.00 18.00 1.88
CA ASN A 82 5.93 17.58 0.85
C ASN A 82 6.49 16.20 1.09
N THR A 83 5.77 15.39 1.84
CA THR A 83 6.23 14.06 2.20
C THR A 83 5.74 13.03 1.19
N GLU A 84 6.14 11.78 1.39
CA GLU A 84 5.62 10.66 0.62
C GLU A 84 4.45 9.99 1.34
N TRP A 85 3.90 10.66 2.34
CA TRP A 85 2.73 10.19 3.08
C TRP A 85 1.48 10.88 2.55
N PHE A 86 0.40 10.12 2.50
CA PHE A 86 -0.88 10.58 1.97
C PHE A 86 -1.98 10.24 2.98
N ALA A 87 -2.99 11.09 3.06
CA ALA A 87 -4.15 10.78 3.90
C ALA A 87 -4.93 9.66 3.22
N CYS A 88 -5.22 8.59 3.96
CA CYS A 88 -5.91 7.45 3.40
C CYS A 88 -7.42 7.70 3.43
N GLU A 89 -7.88 8.48 2.49
CA GLU A 89 -9.28 8.88 2.41
C GLU A 89 -9.66 9.13 0.95
N GLY A 90 -10.94 9.31 0.68
CA GLY A 90 -11.42 9.67 -0.64
C GLY A 90 -10.97 8.70 -1.72
N THR A 91 -10.47 9.26 -2.82
CA THR A 91 -10.10 8.43 -3.97
C THR A 91 -8.96 7.48 -3.66
N LEU A 92 -8.06 7.84 -2.75
CA LEU A 92 -6.98 6.94 -2.38
C LEU A 92 -7.52 5.73 -1.62
N ALA A 93 -8.41 5.95 -0.66
CA ALA A 93 -9.00 4.85 0.09
C ALA A 93 -9.81 3.95 -0.84
N ASP A 94 -10.54 4.55 -1.79
CA ASP A 94 -11.31 3.78 -2.75
C ASP A 94 -10.40 2.93 -3.64
N PHE A 95 -9.31 3.50 -4.09
CA PHE A 95 -8.35 2.78 -4.93
C PHE A 95 -7.78 1.57 -4.19
N VAL A 96 -7.37 1.77 -2.94
CA VAL A 96 -6.80 0.67 -2.15
C VAL A 96 -7.82 -0.44 -1.97
N ARG A 97 -9.06 -0.08 -1.65
CA ARG A 97 -10.12 -1.07 -1.47
C ARG A 97 -10.37 -1.83 -2.76
N ASP A 98 -10.48 -1.12 -3.87
CA ASP A 98 -10.80 -1.75 -5.15
C ASP A 98 -9.68 -2.67 -5.61
N GLN A 99 -8.43 -2.26 -5.43
CA GLN A 99 -7.30 -3.11 -5.79
C GLN A 99 -7.22 -4.35 -4.90
N THR A 100 -7.52 -4.20 -3.62
CA THR A 100 -7.53 -5.32 -2.70
C THR A 100 -8.55 -6.37 -3.13
N VAL A 101 -9.74 -5.92 -3.47
CA VAL A 101 -10.80 -6.83 -3.94
C VAL A 101 -10.36 -7.53 -5.23
N ARG A 102 -9.74 -6.80 -6.13
CA ARG A 102 -9.28 -7.35 -7.40
C ARG A 102 -8.24 -8.45 -7.18
N VAL A 103 -7.29 -8.24 -6.30
CA VAL A 103 -6.26 -9.24 -6.01
C VAL A 103 -6.90 -10.50 -5.46
N PHE A 104 -7.84 -10.36 -4.54
CA PHE A 104 -8.53 -11.52 -3.98
C PHE A 104 -9.30 -12.28 -5.05
N ARG A 105 -9.94 -11.58 -5.97
CA ARG A 105 -10.67 -12.25 -7.05
C ARG A 105 -9.75 -13.01 -7.97
N GLU A 106 -8.60 -12.44 -8.27
CA GLU A 106 -7.63 -13.12 -9.13
C GLU A 106 -7.11 -14.38 -8.48
N GLU A 107 -6.91 -14.33 -7.17
CA GLU A 107 -6.45 -15.50 -6.46
C GLU A 107 -7.51 -16.59 -6.40
N GLU A 108 -8.74 -16.19 -6.25
CA GLU A 108 -9.83 -17.17 -6.21
C GLU A 108 -10.04 -17.86 -7.55
N SER A 109 -9.69 -17.22 -8.64
CA SER A 109 -9.89 -17.82 -9.93
C SER A 109 -8.77 -18.78 -10.32
N LYS A 110 -7.76 -18.93 -9.54
CA LYS A 110 -6.70 -19.91 -9.80
C LYS A 110 -7.02 -21.27 -9.16
#